data_9a7f0f2d1d5af8e12a979a516fc54bae
#
_entry.id   9a7f0f2d1d5af8e12a979a516fc54bae
#
_cell.length_a   1.000
_cell.length_b   1.000
_cell.length_c   1.000
_cell.angle_alpha   90.00
_cell.angle_beta   90.00
_cell.angle_gamma   90.00
#
_symmetry.space_group_name_H-M   'P 1'
#
loop_
_entity.id
_entity.type
_entity.pdbx_description
1 polymer ?
#
loop_
_entity_poly.entity_id
_entity_poly.type
_entity_poly.pdbx_seq_one_letter_code
_entity_poly.pdbx_strand_id
1 'polypeptide(L)'
;CIKLIEKGHKLIILDSYANSNEKSIDGIINILKMKRIKDINLDFDFLKADIRDEIALEKLFLDCMKSGNPIQAVLHFAGLKSVRESFYQPLLYWDVNVNGSLKLFRIMEKYKCRTLVFSSSATIYGLNKDIPLHENIEIKPSNPYGNTKATIENLLNDIYKSSEGKWKIANLRYFNPIGAHSSGLIGEAPLGIPNNIFPYITQVAAGLIDKVTIYGNDWPTIDGTGVRDYIHVMDLAEGHIAALEYLSSKKPQIINLNLGTSQGTSVLELIEVFQSVNNIEIPYEFSQRRKGDRSTIIADNSLAISNLNWVPKRSLKQMCLDGWNWQSLHPNGYV
;
A
#
# COMPACT_ATOMS: atom_id res chain seq x y z
N CYS A 1 -8.73 -7.28 -0.83
CA CYS A 1 -9.95 -7.96 -1.33
C CYS A 1 -10.18 -9.28 -0.62
N ILE A 2 -9.25 -10.25 -0.68
CA ILE A 2 -9.42 -11.60 -0.10
C ILE A 2 -9.90 -11.53 1.35
N LYS A 3 -9.24 -10.73 2.19
CA LYS A 3 -9.57 -10.61 3.61
C LYS A 3 -10.96 -10.01 3.87
N LEU A 4 -11.40 -9.08 3.04
CA LEU A 4 -12.74 -8.50 3.14
C LEU A 4 -13.82 -9.52 2.75
N ILE A 5 -13.60 -10.26 1.66
CA ILE A 5 -14.51 -11.31 1.21
C ILE A 5 -14.60 -12.43 2.26
N GLU A 6 -13.47 -12.86 2.86
CA GLU A 6 -13.44 -13.81 3.97
C GLU A 6 -14.29 -13.37 5.17
N LYS A 7 -14.50 -12.07 5.34
CA LYS A 7 -15.35 -11.47 6.38
C LYS A 7 -16.80 -11.23 5.93
N GLY A 8 -17.17 -11.65 4.72
CA GLY A 8 -18.52 -11.52 4.18
C GLY A 8 -18.88 -10.15 3.64
N HIS A 9 -17.90 -9.29 3.37
CA HIS A 9 -18.16 -8.01 2.71
C HIS A 9 -18.38 -8.20 1.21
N LYS A 10 -19.38 -7.51 0.66
CA LYS A 10 -19.54 -7.33 -0.78
C LYS A 10 -18.56 -6.27 -1.27
N LEU A 11 -17.89 -6.54 -2.36
CA LEU A 11 -16.86 -5.65 -2.89
C LEU A 11 -17.15 -5.19 -4.29
N ILE A 12 -16.76 -3.96 -4.59
CA ILE A 12 -16.58 -3.47 -5.95
C ILE A 12 -15.13 -3.05 -6.07
N ILE A 13 -14.42 -3.65 -7.00
CA ILE A 13 -13.03 -3.34 -7.28
C ILE A 13 -13.00 -2.40 -8.47
N LEU A 14 -12.43 -1.21 -8.29
CA LEU A 14 -12.21 -0.25 -9.37
C LEU A 14 -10.71 -0.08 -9.60
N ASP A 15 -10.25 -0.34 -10.81
CA ASP A 15 -8.85 -0.15 -11.21
C ASP A 15 -8.77 0.27 -12.68
N SER A 16 -7.84 1.13 -13.02
CA SER A 16 -7.60 1.55 -14.41
C SER A 16 -6.68 0.63 -15.19
N TYR A 17 -5.97 -0.25 -14.48
CA TYR A 17 -4.87 -1.09 -15.01
C TYR A 17 -3.70 -0.30 -15.64
N ALA A 18 -3.53 0.95 -15.26
CA ALA A 18 -2.41 1.75 -15.75
C ALA A 18 -1.04 1.17 -15.33
N ASN A 19 -0.98 0.51 -14.16
CA ASN A 19 0.23 -0.10 -13.61
C ASN A 19 -0.02 -1.45 -12.91
N SER A 20 -1.15 -2.07 -13.18
CA SER A 20 -1.59 -3.36 -12.64
C SER A 20 -2.03 -4.29 -13.78
N ASN A 21 -2.43 -5.53 -13.44
CA ASN A 21 -2.87 -6.52 -14.42
C ASN A 21 -4.19 -7.17 -13.94
N GLU A 22 -5.16 -7.31 -14.86
CA GLU A 22 -6.46 -7.91 -14.55
C GLU A 22 -6.37 -9.37 -14.11
N LYS A 23 -5.34 -10.11 -14.50
CA LYS A 23 -5.10 -11.48 -14.04
C LYS A 23 -4.88 -11.58 -12.52
N SER A 24 -4.62 -10.48 -11.84
CA SER A 24 -4.62 -10.45 -10.36
C SER A 24 -5.98 -10.83 -9.78
N ILE A 25 -7.07 -10.56 -10.50
CA ILE A 25 -8.43 -10.95 -10.12
C ILE A 25 -8.59 -12.47 -10.18
N ASP A 26 -8.04 -13.13 -11.20
CA ASP A 26 -8.04 -14.59 -11.30
C ASP A 26 -7.32 -15.23 -10.12
N GLY A 27 -6.21 -14.63 -9.70
CA GLY A 27 -5.48 -15.04 -8.49
C GLY A 27 -6.35 -14.95 -7.23
N ILE A 28 -7.10 -13.86 -7.06
CA ILE A 28 -8.05 -13.70 -5.95
C ILE A 28 -9.11 -14.79 -5.99
N ILE A 29 -9.75 -15.00 -7.14
CA ILE A 29 -10.80 -16.02 -7.34
C ILE A 29 -10.27 -17.42 -6.99
N ASN A 30 -9.08 -17.77 -7.47
CA ASN A 30 -8.47 -19.07 -7.24
C ASN A 30 -8.17 -19.30 -5.75
N ILE A 31 -7.64 -18.29 -5.05
CA ILE A 31 -7.40 -18.36 -3.59
C ILE A 31 -8.70 -18.60 -2.83
N LEU A 32 -9.76 -17.86 -3.18
CA LEU A 32 -11.07 -18.01 -2.53
C LEU A 32 -11.68 -19.39 -2.76
N LYS A 33 -11.58 -19.93 -3.99
CA LYS A 33 -12.01 -21.31 -4.31
C LYS A 33 -11.23 -22.35 -3.51
N MET A 34 -9.90 -22.21 -3.39
CA MET A 34 -9.08 -23.14 -2.62
C MET A 34 -9.46 -23.19 -1.14
N LYS A 35 -9.89 -22.08 -0.57
CA LYS A 35 -10.34 -21.99 0.84
C LYS A 35 -11.68 -22.63 1.09
N ARG A 36 -12.34 -23.23 0.08
CA ARG A 36 -13.66 -23.88 0.18
C ARG A 36 -14.69 -23.02 0.94
N ILE A 37 -14.65 -21.74 0.76
CA ILE A 37 -15.68 -20.85 1.30
C ILE A 37 -16.94 -21.23 0.51
N LYS A 38 -17.75 -22.15 1.10
CA LYS A 38 -19.05 -22.53 0.56
C LYS A 38 -19.90 -21.27 0.53
N ASP A 39 -20.65 -21.08 -0.53
CA ASP A 39 -21.52 -19.93 -0.75
C ASP A 39 -20.82 -18.56 -0.89
N ILE A 40 -19.56 -18.56 -1.38
CA ILE A 40 -19.15 -17.35 -2.07
C ILE A 40 -19.95 -17.33 -3.38
N ASN A 41 -21.15 -16.79 -3.32
CA ASN A 41 -21.54 -15.88 -4.38
C ASN A 41 -20.35 -14.93 -4.42
N LEU A 42 -19.54 -15.00 -5.50
CA LEU A 42 -18.45 -14.07 -5.73
C LEU A 42 -19.09 -12.70 -5.94
N ASP A 43 -19.65 -12.17 -4.84
CA ASP A 43 -20.31 -10.87 -4.76
C ASP A 43 -19.24 -9.79 -4.78
N PHE A 44 -18.30 -9.89 -5.74
CA PHE A 44 -17.49 -8.75 -6.08
C PHE A 44 -17.66 -8.44 -7.57
N ASP A 45 -17.97 -7.20 -7.81
CA ASP A 45 -17.97 -6.64 -9.15
C ASP A 45 -16.63 -6.01 -9.44
N PHE A 46 -16.20 -6.06 -10.69
CA PHE A 46 -15.03 -5.38 -11.16
C PHE A 46 -15.42 -4.29 -12.17
N LEU A 47 -14.90 -3.07 -11.96
CA LEU A 47 -15.06 -1.95 -12.87
C LEU A 47 -13.68 -1.46 -13.34
N LYS A 48 -13.38 -1.65 -14.64
CA LYS A 48 -12.22 -1.02 -15.25
C LYS A 48 -12.53 0.46 -15.52
N ALA A 49 -11.99 1.33 -14.67
CA ALA A 49 -12.18 2.77 -14.81
C ALA A 49 -11.03 3.54 -14.15
N ASP A 50 -10.74 4.72 -14.66
CA ASP A 50 -9.80 5.66 -14.05
C ASP A 50 -10.53 6.45 -12.95
N ILE A 51 -9.88 6.64 -11.82
CA ILE A 51 -10.43 7.43 -10.70
C ILE A 51 -10.74 8.89 -11.10
N ARG A 52 -10.17 9.38 -12.20
CA ARG A 52 -10.46 10.70 -12.76
C ARG A 52 -11.74 10.72 -13.60
N ASP A 53 -12.31 9.57 -13.95
CA ASP A 53 -13.58 9.48 -14.66
C ASP A 53 -14.77 9.66 -13.71
N GLU A 54 -15.17 10.92 -13.50
CA GLU A 54 -16.25 11.28 -12.61
C GLU A 54 -17.60 10.70 -13.05
N ILE A 55 -17.81 10.51 -14.39
CA ILE A 55 -19.04 9.93 -14.94
C ILE A 55 -19.12 8.44 -14.55
N ALA A 56 -18.03 7.69 -14.71
CA ALA A 56 -17.97 6.29 -14.34
C ALA A 56 -18.15 6.11 -12.82
N LEU A 57 -17.50 6.95 -11.99
CA LEU A 57 -17.67 6.94 -10.55
C LEU A 57 -19.11 7.23 -10.15
N GLU A 58 -19.73 8.28 -10.72
CA GLU A 58 -21.10 8.65 -10.39
C GLU A 58 -22.08 7.54 -10.79
N LYS A 59 -21.93 6.98 -11.99
CA LYS A 59 -22.74 5.85 -12.44
C LYS A 59 -22.66 4.68 -11.47
N LEU A 60 -21.45 4.30 -11.04
CA LEU A 60 -21.23 3.22 -10.09
C LEU A 60 -22.01 3.44 -8.79
N PHE A 61 -21.87 4.61 -8.16
CA PHE A 61 -22.55 4.93 -6.90
C PHE A 61 -24.07 4.97 -7.07
N LEU A 62 -24.56 5.50 -8.19
CA LEU A 62 -25.98 5.56 -8.52
C LEU A 62 -26.57 4.17 -8.71
N ASP A 63 -25.89 3.28 -9.44
CA ASP A 63 -26.37 1.92 -9.71
C ASP A 63 -26.42 1.11 -8.41
N CYS A 64 -25.43 1.22 -7.54
CA CYS A 64 -25.44 0.63 -6.21
C CYS A 64 -26.59 1.14 -5.35
N MET A 65 -26.87 2.42 -5.37
CA MET A 65 -27.99 3.02 -4.64
C MET A 65 -29.34 2.50 -5.17
N LYS A 66 -29.52 2.45 -6.50
CA LYS A 66 -30.75 1.97 -7.14
C LYS A 66 -31.02 0.49 -6.89
N SER A 67 -29.97 -0.33 -6.78
CA SER A 67 -30.08 -1.76 -6.46
C SER A 67 -30.38 -2.04 -4.97
N GLY A 68 -30.50 -1.01 -4.15
CA GLY A 68 -30.70 -1.14 -2.71
C GLY A 68 -29.45 -1.53 -1.90
N ASN A 69 -28.27 -1.53 -2.55
CA ASN A 69 -26.98 -1.84 -1.93
C ASN A 69 -26.01 -0.64 -2.03
N PRO A 70 -26.27 0.48 -1.36
CA PRO A 70 -25.44 1.66 -1.43
C PRO A 70 -24.03 1.35 -0.91
N ILE A 71 -23.01 1.97 -1.53
CA ILE A 71 -21.61 1.86 -1.09
C ILE A 71 -21.50 2.48 0.31
N GLN A 72 -21.06 1.69 1.28
CA GLN A 72 -20.97 2.10 2.69
C GLN A 72 -19.61 2.67 3.06
N ALA A 73 -18.55 2.18 2.42
CA ALA A 73 -17.19 2.59 2.67
C ALA A 73 -16.31 2.48 1.43
N VAL A 74 -15.25 3.26 1.39
CA VAL A 74 -14.23 3.20 0.35
C VAL A 74 -12.86 2.95 0.99
N LEU A 75 -12.12 1.97 0.45
CA LEU A 75 -10.70 1.79 0.68
C LEU A 75 -9.98 2.37 -0.54
N HIS A 76 -9.32 3.50 -0.37
CA HIS A 76 -8.76 4.27 -1.47
C HIS A 76 -7.27 3.99 -1.64
N PHE A 77 -6.93 3.10 -2.57
CA PHE A 77 -5.55 2.75 -2.95
C PHE A 77 -5.12 3.41 -4.26
N ALA A 78 -6.06 3.80 -5.10
CA ALA A 78 -5.77 4.31 -6.43
C ALA A 78 -4.82 5.51 -6.39
N GLY A 79 -3.77 5.45 -7.23
CA GLY A 79 -2.78 6.50 -7.33
C GLY A 79 -1.41 5.98 -7.78
N LEU A 80 -0.63 6.87 -8.35
CA LEU A 80 0.76 6.61 -8.71
C LEU A 80 1.64 6.66 -7.46
N LYS A 81 2.61 5.74 -7.35
CA LYS A 81 3.39 5.54 -6.10
C LYS A 81 4.92 5.71 -6.24
N SER A 82 5.43 5.87 -7.44
CA SER A 82 6.87 5.96 -7.67
C SER A 82 7.43 7.33 -7.27
N VAL A 83 8.26 7.36 -6.22
CA VAL A 83 8.96 8.59 -5.82
C VAL A 83 9.82 9.12 -6.96
N ARG A 84 10.59 8.25 -7.63
CA ARG A 84 11.47 8.64 -8.72
C ARG A 84 10.71 9.24 -9.89
N GLU A 85 9.66 8.58 -10.36
CA GLU A 85 8.85 9.04 -11.50
C GLU A 85 8.16 10.37 -11.18
N SER A 86 7.75 10.60 -9.93
CA SER A 86 7.09 11.83 -9.52
C SER A 86 7.94 13.09 -9.74
N PHE A 87 9.27 12.98 -9.73
CA PHE A 87 10.15 14.10 -10.07
C PHE A 87 10.15 14.45 -11.55
N TYR A 88 9.95 13.45 -12.43
CA TYR A 88 9.94 13.65 -13.87
C TYR A 88 8.54 13.97 -14.41
N GLN A 89 7.50 13.49 -13.73
CA GLN A 89 6.11 13.66 -14.16
C GLN A 89 5.22 14.24 -13.04
N PRO A 90 5.59 15.38 -12.42
CA PRO A 90 4.85 15.90 -11.27
C PRO A 90 3.39 16.23 -11.61
N LEU A 91 3.10 16.79 -12.80
CA LEU A 91 1.73 17.12 -13.22
C LEU A 91 0.84 15.88 -13.31
N LEU A 92 1.37 14.76 -13.81
CA LEU A 92 0.65 13.49 -13.86
C LEU A 92 0.32 12.99 -12.44
N TYR A 93 1.28 13.10 -11.51
CA TYR A 93 1.06 12.72 -10.10
C TYR A 93 0.01 13.56 -9.41
N TRP A 94 0.00 14.87 -9.65
CA TRP A 94 -1.03 15.76 -9.13
C TRP A 94 -2.40 15.47 -9.73
N ASP A 95 -2.47 15.23 -11.03
CA ASP A 95 -3.73 14.93 -11.71
C ASP A 95 -4.31 13.58 -11.26
N VAL A 96 -3.52 12.51 -11.28
CA VAL A 96 -4.01 11.18 -10.88
C VAL A 96 -4.31 11.13 -9.38
N ASN A 97 -3.35 11.52 -8.53
CA ASN A 97 -3.49 11.33 -7.09
C ASN A 97 -4.45 12.34 -6.46
N VAL A 98 -4.27 13.64 -6.74
CA VAL A 98 -5.03 14.70 -6.04
C VAL A 98 -6.37 14.96 -6.74
N ASN A 99 -6.35 15.24 -8.06
CA ASN A 99 -7.59 15.49 -8.80
C ASN A 99 -8.50 14.25 -8.84
N GLY A 100 -7.93 13.05 -9.04
CA GLY A 100 -8.69 11.79 -8.96
C GLY A 100 -9.35 11.60 -7.58
N SER A 101 -8.59 11.80 -6.50
CA SER A 101 -9.15 11.74 -5.12
C SER A 101 -10.24 12.78 -4.89
N LEU A 102 -10.05 14.02 -5.37
CA LEU A 102 -11.06 15.08 -5.24
C LEU A 102 -12.38 14.69 -5.91
N LYS A 103 -12.33 14.11 -7.11
CA LYS A 103 -13.52 13.61 -7.80
C LYS A 103 -14.21 12.51 -7.01
N LEU A 104 -13.45 11.52 -6.53
CA LEU A 104 -14.00 10.46 -5.68
C LEU A 104 -14.69 11.04 -4.43
N PHE A 105 -14.07 11.97 -3.71
CA PHE A 105 -14.65 12.53 -2.48
C PHE A 105 -15.92 13.35 -2.75
N ARG A 106 -16.03 14.05 -3.89
CA ARG A 106 -17.26 14.71 -4.31
C ARG A 106 -18.40 13.72 -4.52
N ILE A 107 -18.13 12.60 -5.18
CA ILE A 107 -19.13 11.55 -5.39
C ILE A 107 -19.49 10.87 -4.06
N MET A 108 -18.53 10.57 -3.20
CA MET A 108 -18.78 10.03 -1.87
C MET A 108 -19.69 10.93 -1.05
N GLU A 109 -19.44 12.25 -1.04
CA GLU A 109 -20.30 13.20 -0.32
C GLU A 109 -21.70 13.29 -0.92
N LYS A 110 -21.82 13.34 -2.27
CA LYS A 110 -23.10 13.36 -2.99
C LYS A 110 -23.98 12.17 -2.62
N TYR A 111 -23.38 10.97 -2.50
CA TYR A 111 -24.10 9.73 -2.17
C TYR A 111 -24.06 9.37 -0.67
N LYS A 112 -23.58 10.28 0.18
CA LYS A 112 -23.50 10.12 1.65
C LYS A 112 -22.66 8.91 2.10
N CYS A 113 -21.73 8.45 1.26
CA CYS A 113 -20.73 7.45 1.62
C CYS A 113 -19.57 8.16 2.35
N ARG A 114 -19.59 8.19 3.67
CA ARG A 114 -18.69 9.02 4.49
C ARG A 114 -17.69 8.22 5.31
N THR A 115 -17.45 6.96 4.95
CA THR A 115 -16.41 6.12 5.57
C THR A 115 -15.30 5.89 4.57
N LEU A 116 -14.08 6.31 4.92
CA LEU A 116 -12.90 6.25 4.06
C LEU A 116 -11.70 5.71 4.81
N VAL A 117 -11.04 4.70 4.24
CA VAL A 117 -9.68 4.29 4.60
C VAL A 117 -8.76 4.69 3.46
N PHE A 118 -7.87 5.64 3.73
CA PHE A 118 -6.97 6.21 2.71
C PHE A 118 -5.56 5.64 2.82
N SER A 119 -5.03 5.19 1.70
CA SER A 119 -3.64 4.78 1.51
C SER A 119 -2.72 5.99 1.50
N SER A 120 -2.23 6.40 2.66
CA SER A 120 -1.18 7.40 2.79
C SER A 120 0.21 6.75 2.78
N SER A 121 1.25 7.49 3.11
CA SER A 121 2.63 7.02 2.99
C SER A 121 3.55 7.68 4.02
N ALA A 122 4.54 6.95 4.52
CA ALA A 122 5.61 7.52 5.34
C ALA A 122 6.46 8.58 4.62
N THR A 123 6.36 8.70 3.28
CA THR A 123 7.05 9.74 2.51
C THR A 123 6.61 11.16 2.87
N ILE A 124 5.44 11.33 3.50
CA ILE A 124 4.95 12.62 3.98
C ILE A 124 5.82 13.22 5.10
N TYR A 125 6.54 12.40 5.85
CA TYR A 125 7.45 12.85 6.91
C TYR A 125 8.74 13.47 6.38
N GLY A 126 9.05 13.27 5.09
CA GLY A 126 10.22 13.85 4.43
C GLY A 126 11.53 13.48 5.10
N LEU A 127 12.38 14.48 5.34
CA LEU A 127 13.74 14.31 5.90
C LEU A 127 13.79 14.52 7.43
N ASN A 128 12.71 14.29 8.14
CA ASN A 128 12.68 14.43 9.60
C ASN A 128 13.70 13.48 10.26
N LYS A 129 14.38 13.96 11.32
CA LYS A 129 15.45 13.22 12.00
C LYS A 129 14.97 12.37 13.18
N ASP A 130 13.73 12.57 13.64
CA ASP A 130 13.17 11.79 14.74
C ASP A 130 12.93 10.34 14.31
N ILE A 131 13.40 9.39 15.10
CA ILE A 131 13.26 7.96 14.85
C ILE A 131 13.01 7.27 16.21
N PRO A 132 11.96 6.44 16.29
CA PRO A 132 10.96 6.11 15.26
C PRO A 132 10.04 7.29 14.88
N LEU A 133 9.52 7.26 13.64
CA LEU A 133 8.59 8.28 13.14
C LEU A 133 7.21 8.06 13.76
N HIS A 134 6.69 9.04 14.47
CA HIS A 134 5.33 9.01 15.06
C HIS A 134 4.38 9.98 14.33
N GLU A 135 3.08 9.80 14.46
CA GLU A 135 2.06 10.50 13.65
C GLU A 135 1.98 12.00 13.91
N ASN A 136 2.45 12.47 15.07
CA ASN A 136 2.47 13.89 15.42
C ASN A 136 3.66 14.67 14.85
N ILE A 137 4.59 14.00 14.15
CA ILE A 137 5.71 14.67 13.48
C ILE A 137 5.18 15.60 12.39
N GLU A 138 5.82 16.75 12.23
CA GLU A 138 5.51 17.71 11.17
C GLU A 138 5.55 17.04 9.79
N ILE A 139 4.49 17.22 9.03
CA ILE A 139 4.39 16.74 7.64
C ILE A 139 5.18 17.69 6.75
N LYS A 140 6.30 17.22 6.20
CA LYS A 140 7.20 18.00 5.35
C LYS A 140 7.78 17.15 4.22
N PRO A 141 6.97 16.75 3.23
CA PRO A 141 7.39 15.89 2.14
C PRO A 141 8.58 16.47 1.37
N SER A 142 9.50 15.61 0.93
CA SER A 142 10.69 16.01 0.17
C SER A 142 10.61 15.65 -1.32
N ASN A 143 9.46 15.15 -1.80
CA ASN A 143 9.25 14.73 -3.18
C ASN A 143 7.80 14.95 -3.61
N PRO A 144 7.52 15.06 -4.93
CA PRO A 144 6.17 15.33 -5.45
C PRO A 144 5.14 14.26 -5.05
N TYR A 145 5.50 12.97 -5.04
CA TYR A 145 4.59 11.91 -4.57
C TYR A 145 4.17 12.13 -3.11
N GLY A 146 5.12 12.37 -2.22
CA GLY A 146 4.83 12.67 -0.82
C GLY A 146 3.96 13.93 -0.67
N ASN A 147 4.20 14.96 -1.49
CA ASN A 147 3.36 16.17 -1.51
C ASN A 147 1.91 15.84 -1.89
N THR A 148 1.67 14.97 -2.88
CA THR A 148 0.29 14.57 -3.24
C THR A 148 -0.41 13.86 -2.10
N LYS A 149 0.28 12.95 -1.38
CA LYS A 149 -0.30 12.24 -0.23
C LYS A 149 -0.61 13.17 0.93
N ALA A 150 0.31 14.07 1.27
CA ALA A 150 0.10 15.09 2.32
C ALA A 150 -1.06 16.04 1.97
N THR A 151 -1.17 16.45 0.70
CA THR A 151 -2.27 17.30 0.23
C THR A 151 -3.61 16.60 0.39
N ILE A 152 -3.69 15.29 0.09
CA ILE A 152 -4.93 14.53 0.26
C ILE A 152 -5.30 14.41 1.76
N GLU A 153 -4.33 14.16 2.66
CA GLU A 153 -4.60 14.17 4.11
C GLU A 153 -5.15 15.52 4.58
N ASN A 154 -4.57 16.63 4.10
CA ASN A 154 -5.06 17.98 4.42
C ASN A 154 -6.49 18.20 3.88
N LEU A 155 -6.76 17.81 2.63
CA LEU A 155 -8.09 17.89 2.04
C LEU A 155 -9.11 17.07 2.84
N LEU A 156 -8.76 15.86 3.29
CA LEU A 156 -9.63 15.02 4.11
C LEU A 156 -9.91 15.65 5.48
N ASN A 157 -8.93 16.32 6.06
CA ASN A 157 -9.13 17.08 7.31
C ASN A 157 -10.10 18.26 7.12
N ASP A 158 -9.99 18.98 5.99
CA ASP A 158 -10.92 20.07 5.67
C ASP A 158 -12.34 19.56 5.39
N ILE A 159 -12.49 18.44 4.67
CA ILE A 159 -13.77 17.75 4.45
C ILE A 159 -14.39 17.34 5.79
N TYR A 160 -13.61 16.76 6.71
CA TYR A 160 -14.09 16.37 8.03
C TYR A 160 -14.62 17.58 8.81
N LYS A 161 -13.86 18.68 8.85
CA LYS A 161 -14.25 19.92 9.55
C LYS A 161 -15.48 20.57 8.91
N SER A 162 -15.51 20.73 7.59
CA SER A 162 -16.62 21.37 6.86
C SER A 162 -17.92 20.59 6.94
N SER A 163 -17.85 19.29 7.12
CA SER A 163 -19.02 18.41 7.27
C SER A 163 -19.56 18.35 8.71
N GLU A 164 -19.10 19.21 9.60
CA GLU A 164 -19.43 19.17 11.03
C GLU A 164 -19.09 17.81 11.68
N GLY A 165 -17.99 17.20 11.23
CA GLY A 165 -17.53 15.94 11.76
C GLY A 165 -18.42 14.73 11.40
N LYS A 166 -19.02 14.71 10.20
CA LYS A 166 -19.88 13.58 9.77
C LYS A 166 -19.11 12.43 9.12
N TRP A 167 -17.86 12.67 8.72
CA TRP A 167 -17.03 11.66 8.09
C TRP A 167 -16.29 10.78 9.10
N LYS A 168 -16.01 9.55 8.68
CA LYS A 168 -15.17 8.57 9.36
C LYS A 168 -13.96 8.29 8.48
N ILE A 169 -12.79 8.76 8.88
CA ILE A 169 -11.60 8.75 8.03
C ILE A 169 -10.43 8.10 8.79
N ALA A 170 -9.73 7.17 8.14
CA ALA A 170 -8.45 6.66 8.58
C ALA A 170 -7.40 6.89 7.49
N ASN A 171 -6.41 7.72 7.77
CA ASN A 171 -5.21 7.88 6.95
C ASN A 171 -4.16 6.87 7.40
N LEU A 172 -3.88 5.86 6.59
CA LEU A 172 -2.92 4.81 6.91
C LEU A 172 -1.59 5.10 6.21
N ARG A 173 -0.57 5.46 6.99
CA ARG A 173 0.77 5.84 6.50
C ARG A 173 1.65 4.60 6.43
N TYR A 174 1.84 4.06 5.21
CA TYR A 174 2.63 2.85 5.01
C TYR A 174 4.12 3.12 5.05
N PHE A 175 4.85 2.15 5.60
CA PHE A 175 6.30 2.08 5.47
C PHE A 175 6.65 1.24 4.24
N ASN A 176 7.38 0.15 4.32
CA ASN A 176 7.82 -0.59 3.14
C ASN A 176 7.13 -1.95 3.03
N PRO A 177 5.95 -2.05 2.37
CA PRO A 177 5.30 -3.34 2.17
C PRO A 177 6.11 -4.22 1.23
N ILE A 178 6.31 -5.48 1.64
CA ILE A 178 6.98 -6.53 0.87
C ILE A 178 6.30 -7.88 1.09
N GLY A 179 6.78 -8.92 0.40
CA GLY A 179 6.18 -10.25 0.44
C GLY A 179 4.98 -10.37 -0.50
N ALA A 180 4.27 -11.48 -0.38
CA ALA A 180 3.13 -11.83 -1.22
C ALA A 180 2.11 -12.66 -0.43
N HIS A 181 1.01 -13.06 -1.04
CA HIS A 181 0.11 -14.05 -0.43
C HIS A 181 0.79 -15.42 -0.41
N SER A 182 0.71 -16.14 0.70
CA SER A 182 1.40 -17.43 0.92
C SER A 182 1.08 -18.52 -0.10
N SER A 183 -0.03 -18.40 -0.84
CA SER A 183 -0.36 -19.32 -1.94
C SER A 183 0.53 -19.18 -3.16
N GLY A 184 1.27 -18.09 -3.31
CA GLY A 184 2.01 -17.77 -4.54
C GLY A 184 1.14 -17.43 -5.75
N LEU A 185 -0.18 -17.21 -5.58
CA LEU A 185 -1.10 -16.90 -6.69
C LEU A 185 -1.28 -15.40 -6.94
N ILE A 186 -0.93 -14.57 -5.96
CA ILE A 186 -0.92 -13.11 -6.08
C ILE A 186 0.31 -12.51 -5.41
N GLY A 187 0.91 -11.52 -6.07
CA GLY A 187 2.08 -10.82 -5.59
C GLY A 187 2.35 -9.53 -6.37
N GLU A 188 3.47 -8.88 -6.10
CA GLU A 188 3.85 -7.64 -6.76
C GLU A 188 4.47 -7.95 -8.14
N ALA A 189 3.83 -7.43 -9.20
CA ALA A 189 4.30 -7.52 -10.57
C ALA A 189 4.32 -6.12 -11.21
N PRO A 190 5.34 -5.30 -10.90
CA PRO A 190 5.41 -3.94 -11.42
C PRO A 190 5.60 -3.95 -12.94
N LEU A 191 4.88 -3.09 -13.65
CA LEU A 191 5.12 -2.85 -15.06
C LEU A 191 6.40 -2.01 -15.20
N GLY A 192 7.36 -2.49 -16.00
CA GLY A 192 8.65 -1.84 -16.20
C GLY A 192 9.65 -2.05 -15.05
N ILE A 193 10.56 -1.09 -14.88
CA ILE A 193 11.65 -1.20 -13.90
C ILE A 193 11.09 -1.05 -12.48
N PRO A 194 11.36 -2.01 -11.57
CA PRO A 194 10.92 -1.91 -10.18
C PRO A 194 11.43 -0.63 -9.49
N ASN A 195 10.63 -0.08 -8.58
CA ASN A 195 11.02 1.10 -7.80
C ASN A 195 11.47 0.74 -6.37
N ASN A 196 11.09 -0.43 -5.88
CA ASN A 196 11.37 -0.91 -4.53
C ASN A 196 12.45 -2.00 -4.57
N ILE A 197 13.21 -2.14 -3.48
CA ILE A 197 14.32 -3.10 -3.38
C ILE A 197 13.87 -4.55 -3.50
N PHE A 198 12.73 -4.91 -2.93
CA PHE A 198 12.31 -6.30 -2.84
C PHE A 198 12.01 -6.93 -4.21
N PRO A 199 11.27 -6.30 -5.14
CA PRO A 199 11.15 -6.78 -6.51
C PRO A 199 12.48 -6.91 -7.26
N TYR A 200 13.48 -6.07 -6.97
CA TYR A 200 14.83 -6.25 -7.53
C TYR A 200 15.47 -7.54 -7.03
N ILE A 201 15.42 -7.80 -5.72
CA ILE A 201 15.96 -9.01 -5.12
C ILE A 201 15.31 -10.25 -5.75
N THR A 202 13.97 -10.28 -5.87
CA THR A 202 13.26 -11.42 -6.45
C THR A 202 13.52 -11.60 -7.93
N GLN A 203 13.73 -10.52 -8.70
CA GLN A 203 14.09 -10.58 -10.11
C GLN A 203 15.54 -11.05 -10.32
N VAL A 204 16.47 -10.68 -9.43
CA VAL A 204 17.84 -11.23 -9.45
C VAL A 204 17.80 -12.71 -9.12
N ALA A 205 17.05 -13.13 -8.11
CA ALA A 205 16.85 -14.54 -7.76
C ALA A 205 16.26 -15.37 -8.92
N ALA A 206 15.39 -14.75 -9.74
CA ALA A 206 14.80 -15.36 -10.93
C ALA A 206 15.72 -15.33 -12.18
N GLY A 207 16.91 -14.71 -12.08
CA GLY A 207 17.84 -14.57 -13.20
C GLY A 207 17.40 -13.56 -14.27
N LEU A 208 16.46 -12.68 -13.96
CA LEU A 208 15.97 -11.63 -14.87
C LEU A 208 16.85 -10.38 -14.85
N ILE A 209 17.59 -10.18 -13.77
CA ILE A 209 18.54 -9.08 -13.54
C ILE A 209 19.81 -9.69 -12.97
N ASP A 210 20.97 -9.23 -13.42
CA ASP A 210 22.26 -9.82 -13.03
C ASP A 210 22.60 -9.60 -11.55
N LYS A 211 22.31 -8.43 -11.00
CA LYS A 211 22.68 -8.06 -9.62
C LYS A 211 21.83 -6.94 -9.06
N VAL A 212 21.78 -6.86 -7.73
CA VAL A 212 21.12 -5.77 -7.00
C VAL A 212 22.09 -4.59 -6.85
N THR A 213 21.67 -3.37 -7.18
CA THR A 213 22.44 -2.14 -6.87
C THR A 213 21.99 -1.60 -5.52
N ILE A 214 22.92 -1.57 -4.55
CA ILE A 214 22.73 -1.00 -3.20
C ILE A 214 23.24 0.44 -3.20
N TYR A 215 22.36 1.41 -2.87
CA TYR A 215 22.68 2.83 -2.89
C TYR A 215 23.17 3.32 -1.54
N GLY A 216 24.50 3.53 -1.45
CA GLY A 216 25.23 3.92 -0.24
C GLY A 216 25.65 2.70 0.61
N ASN A 217 26.95 2.73 0.97
CA ASN A 217 27.57 1.77 1.88
C ASN A 217 28.31 2.50 3.04
N ASP A 218 27.99 3.76 3.20
CA ASP A 218 28.66 4.69 4.12
C ASP A 218 27.65 5.41 5.03
N TRP A 219 26.40 4.89 5.13
CA TRP A 219 25.40 5.41 6.05
C TRP A 219 25.80 5.15 7.52
N PRO A 220 25.42 6.02 8.47
CA PRO A 220 25.64 5.79 9.91
C PRO A 220 24.67 4.71 10.46
N THR A 221 24.79 3.51 9.93
CA THR A 221 24.03 2.31 10.25
C THR A 221 25.00 1.15 10.53
N ILE A 222 24.50 0.02 11.05
CA ILE A 222 25.38 -1.10 11.49
C ILE A 222 26.27 -1.61 10.34
N ASP A 223 25.74 -1.74 9.12
CA ASP A 223 26.44 -2.28 7.96
C ASP A 223 26.70 -1.25 6.84
N GLY A 224 26.44 0.03 7.13
CA GLY A 224 26.61 1.11 6.19
C GLY A 224 25.52 1.25 5.16
N THR A 225 24.50 0.37 5.12
CA THR A 225 23.38 0.45 4.18
C THR A 225 22.12 1.07 4.79
N GLY A 226 21.18 1.49 3.96
CA GLY A 226 19.96 2.13 4.43
C GLY A 226 19.05 1.18 5.21
N VAL A 227 18.49 1.65 6.33
CA VAL A 227 17.57 0.89 7.19
C VAL A 227 16.12 1.29 6.91
N ARG A 228 15.25 0.30 6.73
CA ARG A 228 13.83 0.48 6.46
C ARG A 228 12.98 -0.41 7.36
N ASP A 229 11.76 0.02 7.60
CA ASP A 229 10.72 -0.78 8.26
C ASP A 229 9.95 -1.54 7.18
N TYR A 230 10.24 -2.84 7.05
CA TYR A 230 9.55 -3.72 6.12
C TYR A 230 8.34 -4.36 6.81
N ILE A 231 7.19 -4.30 6.15
CA ILE A 231 5.95 -4.90 6.63
C ILE A 231 5.42 -5.88 5.61
N HIS A 232 4.94 -7.04 6.08
CA HIS A 232 4.32 -8.01 5.18
C HIS A 232 3.02 -7.45 4.59
N VAL A 233 2.82 -7.57 3.26
CA VAL A 233 1.63 -7.06 2.57
C VAL A 233 0.32 -7.60 3.16
N MET A 234 0.31 -8.83 3.70
CA MET A 234 -0.86 -9.39 4.37
C MET A 234 -1.13 -8.77 5.74
N ASP A 235 -0.09 -8.40 6.50
CA ASP A 235 -0.27 -7.64 7.75
C ASP A 235 -0.80 -6.24 7.45
N LEU A 236 -0.30 -5.62 6.39
CA LEU A 236 -0.81 -4.34 5.91
C LEU A 236 -2.30 -4.44 5.52
N ALA A 237 -2.69 -5.49 4.77
CA ALA A 237 -4.08 -5.73 4.42
C ALA A 237 -4.97 -5.93 5.66
N GLU A 238 -4.50 -6.67 6.66
CA GLU A 238 -5.19 -6.86 7.94
C GLU A 238 -5.33 -5.54 8.71
N GLY A 239 -4.34 -4.65 8.64
CA GLY A 239 -4.40 -3.29 9.20
C GLY A 239 -5.50 -2.42 8.57
N HIS A 240 -5.73 -2.54 7.25
CA HIS A 240 -6.84 -1.84 6.57
C HIS A 240 -8.20 -2.31 7.05
N ILE A 241 -8.35 -3.61 7.24
CA ILE A 241 -9.60 -4.19 7.73
C ILE A 241 -9.85 -3.75 9.17
N ALA A 242 -8.82 -3.81 10.01
CA ALA A 242 -8.93 -3.33 11.38
C ALA A 242 -9.31 -1.84 11.45
N ALA A 243 -8.77 -1.02 10.55
CA ALA A 243 -9.15 0.40 10.46
C ALA A 243 -10.61 0.57 10.00
N LEU A 244 -11.07 -0.20 9.03
CA LEU A 244 -12.47 -0.16 8.58
C LEU A 244 -13.42 -0.58 9.71
N GLU A 245 -13.12 -1.65 10.43
CA GLU A 245 -13.91 -2.15 11.56
C GLU A 245 -13.93 -1.12 12.72
N TYR A 246 -12.77 -0.53 13.01
CA TYR A 246 -12.66 0.54 13.99
C TYR A 246 -13.57 1.72 13.63
N LEU A 247 -13.48 2.25 12.41
CA LEU A 247 -14.31 3.35 11.94
C LEU A 247 -15.80 2.99 11.98
N SER A 248 -16.17 1.74 11.65
CA SER A 248 -17.56 1.28 11.69
C SER A 248 -18.13 1.28 13.10
N SER A 249 -17.32 0.95 14.11
CA SER A 249 -17.71 0.86 15.52
C SER A 249 -17.68 2.19 16.27
N LYS A 250 -17.03 3.23 15.73
CA LYS A 250 -16.84 4.51 16.41
C LYS A 250 -17.72 5.62 15.85
N LYS A 251 -17.86 6.70 16.62
CA LYS A 251 -18.43 7.97 16.13
C LYS A 251 -17.57 8.53 15.00
N PRO A 252 -18.11 9.39 14.14
CA PRO A 252 -17.33 10.07 13.11
C PRO A 252 -16.08 10.73 13.68
N GLN A 253 -14.95 10.54 13.00
CA GLN A 253 -13.64 11.05 13.40
C GLN A 253 -12.65 10.94 12.24
N ILE A 254 -11.53 11.61 12.36
CA ILE A 254 -10.36 11.43 11.51
C ILE A 254 -9.18 10.94 12.36
N ILE A 255 -8.54 9.86 11.92
CA ILE A 255 -7.35 9.30 12.56
C ILE A 255 -6.21 9.12 11.55
N ASN A 256 -4.99 9.34 12.02
CA ASN A 256 -3.77 9.08 11.26
C ASN A 256 -3.01 7.97 11.96
N LEU A 257 -2.59 6.94 11.24
CA LEU A 257 -1.94 5.77 11.82
C LEU A 257 -0.77 5.30 10.95
N ASN A 258 0.35 5.05 11.58
CA ASN A 258 1.50 4.40 10.94
C ASN A 258 1.29 2.90 10.86
N LEU A 259 1.44 2.33 9.67
CA LEU A 259 1.45 0.88 9.46
C LEU A 259 2.86 0.42 9.09
N GLY A 260 3.58 0.01 10.10
CA GLY A 260 4.92 -0.58 10.04
C GLY A 260 5.08 -1.62 11.14
N THR A 261 6.26 -2.22 11.23
CA THR A 261 6.60 -3.22 12.25
C THR A 261 7.28 -2.63 13.46
N SER A 262 7.71 -1.37 13.40
CA SER A 262 8.61 -0.72 14.35
C SER A 262 9.99 -1.40 14.45
N GLN A 263 10.35 -2.20 13.45
CA GLN A 263 11.64 -2.86 13.34
C GLN A 263 12.39 -2.36 12.12
N GLY A 264 13.61 -1.90 12.32
CA GLY A 264 14.49 -1.48 11.25
C GLY A 264 15.29 -2.66 10.73
N THR A 265 15.26 -2.87 9.41
CA THR A 265 16.08 -3.87 8.73
C THR A 265 16.93 -3.15 7.67
N SER A 266 18.23 -3.43 7.63
CA SER A 266 19.12 -2.87 6.61
C SER A 266 18.91 -3.55 5.25
N VAL A 267 19.42 -2.93 4.18
CA VAL A 267 19.35 -3.54 2.84
C VAL A 267 20.18 -4.82 2.77
N LEU A 268 21.36 -4.86 3.38
CA LEU A 268 22.19 -6.07 3.42
C LEU A 268 21.52 -7.16 4.24
N GLU A 269 20.98 -6.85 5.42
CA GLU A 269 20.25 -7.83 6.24
C GLU A 269 19.06 -8.43 5.48
N LEU A 270 18.31 -7.62 4.72
CA LEU A 270 17.22 -8.12 3.88
C LEU A 270 17.72 -9.11 2.83
N ILE A 271 18.84 -8.82 2.16
CA ILE A 271 19.45 -9.71 1.16
C ILE A 271 19.94 -11.00 1.84
N GLU A 272 20.63 -10.92 2.95
CA GLU A 272 21.14 -12.07 3.70
C GLU A 272 20.00 -12.99 4.16
N VAL A 273 18.94 -12.43 4.72
CA VAL A 273 17.76 -13.20 5.12
C VAL A 273 17.11 -13.87 3.91
N PHE A 274 16.96 -13.12 2.78
CA PHE A 274 16.38 -13.68 1.56
C PHE A 274 17.20 -14.87 1.04
N GLN A 275 18.53 -14.73 0.96
CA GLN A 275 19.46 -15.79 0.55
C GLN A 275 19.34 -17.02 1.45
N SER A 276 19.37 -16.78 2.76
CA SER A 276 19.35 -17.86 3.76
C SER A 276 18.07 -18.70 3.72
N VAL A 277 16.88 -18.04 3.63
CA VAL A 277 15.60 -18.77 3.69
C VAL A 277 15.22 -19.43 2.37
N ASN A 278 15.71 -18.94 1.24
CA ASN A 278 15.39 -19.46 -0.09
C ASN A 278 16.54 -20.33 -0.68
N ASN A 279 17.70 -20.37 -0.02
CA ASN A 279 18.91 -21.02 -0.50
C ASN A 279 19.31 -20.57 -1.91
N ILE A 280 19.32 -19.25 -2.14
CA ILE A 280 19.62 -18.62 -3.43
C ILE A 280 20.63 -17.51 -3.18
N GLU A 281 21.72 -17.47 -3.92
CA GLU A 281 22.68 -16.39 -3.90
C GLU A 281 22.13 -15.16 -4.65
N ILE A 282 22.30 -13.97 -4.07
CA ILE A 282 21.88 -12.69 -4.64
C ILE A 282 23.12 -11.82 -4.87
N PRO A 283 23.68 -11.79 -6.07
CA PRO A 283 24.75 -10.88 -6.41
C PRO A 283 24.32 -9.43 -6.22
N TYR A 284 25.22 -8.62 -5.64
CA TYR A 284 24.98 -7.18 -5.49
C TYR A 284 26.24 -6.36 -5.71
N GLU A 285 26.04 -5.07 -5.95
CA GLU A 285 27.11 -4.06 -6.00
C GLU A 285 26.70 -2.81 -5.25
N PHE A 286 27.67 -2.05 -4.76
CA PHE A 286 27.42 -0.75 -4.15
C PHE A 286 27.50 0.38 -5.17
N SER A 287 26.64 1.40 -4.98
CA SER A 287 26.62 2.64 -5.73
C SER A 287 26.52 3.83 -4.77
N GLN A 288 26.71 5.03 -5.28
CA GLN A 288 26.58 6.25 -4.49
C GLN A 288 25.17 6.42 -3.94
N ARG A 289 25.02 7.11 -2.80
CA ARG A 289 23.72 7.44 -2.20
C ARG A 289 22.83 8.17 -3.20
N ARG A 290 21.55 7.83 -3.22
CA ARG A 290 20.55 8.58 -3.99
C ARG A 290 20.26 9.90 -3.29
N LYS A 291 20.11 10.96 -4.07
CA LYS A 291 19.74 12.28 -3.54
C LYS A 291 18.34 12.20 -2.89
N GLY A 292 18.24 12.64 -1.65
CA GLY A 292 16.98 12.64 -0.90
C GLY A 292 16.69 11.35 -0.14
N ASP A 293 17.56 10.32 -0.21
CA ASP A 293 17.45 9.14 0.65
C ASP A 293 17.84 9.46 2.10
N ARG A 294 17.41 8.61 3.02
CA ARG A 294 17.70 8.66 4.45
C ARG A 294 18.42 7.39 4.89
N SER A 295 19.26 7.54 5.93
CA SER A 295 19.89 6.37 6.56
C SER A 295 18.87 5.41 7.14
N THR A 296 17.87 5.94 7.85
CA THR A 296 16.91 5.13 8.62
C THR A 296 15.50 5.69 8.51
N ILE A 297 14.52 4.80 8.31
CA ILE A 297 13.08 5.09 8.28
C ILE A 297 12.37 3.94 9.01
N ILE A 298 11.89 4.20 10.23
CA ILE A 298 11.22 3.22 11.10
C ILE A 298 9.94 3.84 11.65
N ALA A 299 8.85 3.09 11.70
CA ALA A 299 7.57 3.50 12.26
C ALA A 299 7.60 3.47 13.79
N ASP A 300 6.90 4.41 14.41
CA ASP A 300 6.20 4.14 15.66
C ASP A 300 4.77 3.70 15.30
N ASN A 301 4.42 2.45 15.58
CA ASN A 301 3.11 1.87 15.29
C ASN A 301 2.22 1.75 16.53
N SER A 302 2.60 2.36 17.65
CA SER A 302 1.91 2.24 18.92
C SER A 302 0.44 2.71 18.87
N LEU A 303 0.17 3.78 18.09
CA LEU A 303 -1.20 4.25 17.88
C LEU A 303 -2.05 3.25 17.06
N ALA A 304 -1.47 2.61 16.05
CA ALA A 304 -2.18 1.57 15.30
C ALA A 304 -2.50 0.36 16.18
N ILE A 305 -1.56 -0.08 17.00
CA ILE A 305 -1.76 -1.17 17.96
C ILE A 305 -2.88 -0.83 18.94
N SER A 306 -2.81 0.32 19.58
CA SER A 306 -3.76 0.71 20.64
C SER A 306 -5.18 0.99 20.11
N ASN A 307 -5.31 1.63 18.93
CA ASN A 307 -6.61 1.97 18.38
C ASN A 307 -7.27 0.80 17.66
N LEU A 308 -6.49 0.04 16.86
CA LEU A 308 -7.02 -0.98 15.97
C LEU A 308 -6.96 -2.39 16.58
N ASN A 309 -6.33 -2.58 17.73
CA ASN A 309 -5.99 -3.91 18.25
C ASN A 309 -5.32 -4.79 17.18
N TRP A 310 -4.48 -4.16 16.35
CA TRP A 310 -3.77 -4.78 15.23
C TRP A 310 -2.29 -4.81 15.51
N VAL A 311 -1.66 -5.94 15.25
CA VAL A 311 -0.21 -6.14 15.39
C VAL A 311 0.30 -6.85 14.13
N PRO A 312 1.41 -6.40 13.52
CA PRO A 312 2.06 -7.15 12.45
C PRO A 312 2.61 -8.47 13.01
N LYS A 313 2.35 -9.58 12.31
CA LYS A 313 2.61 -10.95 12.82
C LYS A 313 3.68 -11.69 12.03
N ARG A 314 3.91 -11.28 10.78
CA ARG A 314 4.78 -12.01 9.86
C ARG A 314 6.20 -11.49 9.96
N SER A 315 7.14 -12.41 10.14
CA SER A 315 8.56 -12.10 10.23
C SER A 315 9.16 -11.74 8.88
N LEU A 316 10.34 -11.11 8.88
CA LEU A 316 11.12 -10.84 7.66
C LEU A 316 11.38 -12.13 6.86
N LYS A 317 11.66 -13.25 7.54
CA LYS A 317 11.79 -14.56 6.90
C LYS A 317 10.55 -14.95 6.12
N GLN A 318 9.37 -14.77 6.71
CA GLN A 318 8.10 -15.06 6.03
C GLN A 318 7.87 -14.13 4.84
N MET A 319 8.22 -12.85 4.95
CA MET A 319 8.14 -11.90 3.85
C MET A 319 8.99 -12.36 2.65
N CYS A 320 10.22 -12.81 2.93
CA CYS A 320 11.15 -13.31 1.91
C CYS A 320 10.66 -14.62 1.26
N LEU A 321 10.16 -15.56 2.06
CA LEU A 321 9.61 -16.83 1.57
C LEU A 321 8.40 -16.62 0.68
N ASP A 322 7.40 -15.84 1.15
CA ASP A 322 6.16 -15.64 0.42
C ASP A 322 6.40 -14.83 -0.87
N GLY A 323 7.29 -13.83 -0.82
CA GLY A 323 7.64 -13.06 -2.01
C GLY A 323 8.39 -13.88 -3.06
N TRP A 324 9.28 -14.76 -2.64
CA TRP A 324 9.96 -15.69 -3.57
C TRP A 324 9.00 -16.76 -4.11
N ASN A 325 8.12 -17.30 -3.27
CA ASN A 325 7.09 -18.24 -3.73
C ASN A 325 6.27 -17.66 -4.90
N TRP A 326 5.86 -16.38 -4.79
CA TRP A 326 5.20 -15.69 -5.90
C TRP A 326 6.09 -15.57 -7.12
N GLN A 327 7.30 -15.02 -6.99
CA GLN A 327 8.19 -14.75 -8.12
C GLN A 327 8.63 -16.02 -8.84
N SER A 328 8.90 -17.10 -8.11
CA SER A 328 9.31 -18.38 -8.69
C SER A 328 8.20 -19.04 -9.51
N LEU A 329 6.95 -18.89 -9.12
CA LEU A 329 5.78 -19.39 -9.86
C LEU A 329 5.40 -18.47 -11.03
N HIS A 330 5.76 -17.19 -10.96
CA HIS A 330 5.42 -16.16 -11.94
C HIS A 330 6.67 -15.33 -12.33
N PRO A 331 7.68 -15.94 -12.95
CA PRO A 331 8.94 -15.25 -13.25
C PRO A 331 8.72 -13.99 -14.10
N ASN A 332 7.75 -14.00 -15.00
CA ASN A 332 7.39 -12.86 -15.86
C ASN A 332 6.17 -12.07 -15.35
N GLY A 333 5.80 -12.20 -14.08
CA GLY A 333 4.61 -11.59 -13.51
C GLY A 333 3.31 -12.26 -13.97
N TYR A 334 2.26 -11.48 -14.08
CA TYR A 334 0.94 -11.95 -14.56
C TYR A 334 0.95 -12.08 -16.10
N VAL A 335 1.46 -13.17 -16.64
CA VAL A 335 1.55 -13.46 -18.11
C VAL A 335 0.34 -14.27 -18.56
#